data_e21babdbd62267f8003a0c28c6770cfd
#
_entry.id   e21babdbd62267f8003a0c28c6770cfd
#
_cell.length_a   1.000
_cell.length_b   1.000
_cell.length_c   1.000
_cell.angle_alpha   90.00
_cell.angle_beta   90.00
_cell.angle_gamma   90.00
#
_symmetry.space_group_name_H-M   'P 1'
#
loop_
_entity.id
_entity.type
_entity.pdbx_description
1 polymer ?
#
loop_
_entity_poly.entity_id
_entity_poly.type
_entity_poly.pdbx_seq_one_letter_code
_entity_poly.pdbx_strand_id
1 'polypeptide(L)'
;MAKLFSITFDAKTEEISEAYTAFQNKYTLRKKIIYTVVYLIVVVLGVDLIIKNPSSPMGFIATGLALGILLFNWIKPVLVKKRLLQTLSELCDETYVMSFYDDRLEVETIIDKNAETETVAITSTGIYTVEPGSEAEKELKENPPVEEEIQKSVYKLSETDVCFTEKNNIFMVFLNRSFIQTIPARCLSEEEQQQVRSYFEEKGLY
;
A
#
# COMPACT_ATOMS: atom_id res chain seq x y z
N MET A 1 18.27 13.83 -17.99
CA MET A 1 18.77 12.46 -18.28
C MET A 1 17.79 11.76 -19.20
N ALA A 2 18.25 10.83 -20.01
CA ALA A 2 17.37 10.14 -20.96
C ALA A 2 16.53 9.07 -20.25
N LYS A 3 15.29 8.89 -20.70
CA LYS A 3 14.42 7.80 -20.29
C LYS A 3 14.98 6.49 -20.88
N LEU A 4 15.14 5.46 -20.06
CA LEU A 4 15.64 4.16 -20.48
C LEU A 4 14.53 3.36 -21.16
N PHE A 5 13.42 3.14 -20.45
CA PHE A 5 12.21 2.49 -20.95
C PHE A 5 11.01 2.86 -20.10
N SER A 6 9.83 2.45 -20.51
CA SER A 6 8.60 2.57 -19.69
C SER A 6 7.73 1.36 -19.92
N ILE A 7 6.96 1.03 -18.88
CA ILE A 7 5.99 -0.04 -18.89
C ILE A 7 4.62 0.52 -18.53
N THR A 8 3.60 -0.09 -19.10
CA THR A 8 2.20 0.23 -18.79
C THR A 8 1.55 -1.01 -18.19
N PHE A 9 0.86 -0.85 -17.08
CA PHE A 9 0.23 -1.97 -16.39
C PHE A 9 -1.03 -1.55 -15.65
N ASP A 10 -1.92 -2.51 -15.44
CA ASP A 10 -3.07 -2.47 -14.55
C ASP A 10 -2.89 -3.51 -13.45
N ALA A 11 -3.16 -3.17 -12.22
CA ALA A 11 -3.05 -4.09 -11.11
C ALA A 11 -4.43 -4.48 -10.58
N LYS A 12 -4.75 -5.78 -10.65
CA LYS A 12 -6.01 -6.30 -10.10
C LYS A 12 -5.96 -6.31 -8.57
N THR A 13 -7.11 -6.19 -7.94
CA THR A 13 -7.27 -6.21 -6.47
C THR A 13 -6.58 -7.41 -5.81
N GLU A 14 -6.60 -8.59 -6.45
CA GLU A 14 -5.95 -9.80 -5.95
C GLU A 14 -4.42 -9.66 -5.94
N GLU A 15 -3.84 -9.10 -7.00
CA GLU A 15 -2.40 -8.86 -7.16
C GLU A 15 -1.90 -7.85 -6.13
N ILE A 16 -2.66 -6.76 -5.92
CA ILE A 16 -2.38 -5.78 -4.87
C ILE A 16 -2.47 -6.41 -3.47
N SER A 17 -3.46 -7.28 -3.24
CA SER A 17 -3.60 -8.04 -2.01
C SER A 17 -2.39 -8.92 -1.71
N GLU A 18 -1.83 -9.54 -2.74
CA GLU A 18 -0.63 -10.38 -2.62
C GLU A 18 0.62 -9.53 -2.36
N ALA A 19 0.80 -8.44 -3.10
CA ALA A 19 1.89 -7.50 -2.91
C ALA A 19 1.87 -6.89 -1.49
N TYR A 20 0.69 -6.50 -1.00
CA TYR A 20 0.53 -6.02 0.38
C TYR A 20 0.92 -7.07 1.41
N THR A 21 0.57 -8.34 1.17
CA THR A 21 0.96 -9.44 2.08
C THR A 21 2.47 -9.65 2.08
N ALA A 22 3.12 -9.60 0.91
CA ALA A 22 4.57 -9.68 0.79
C ALA A 22 5.27 -8.52 1.52
N PHE A 23 4.76 -7.30 1.38
CA PHE A 23 5.23 -6.12 2.10
C PHE A 23 5.12 -6.29 3.62
N GLN A 24 3.97 -6.73 4.12
CA GLN A 24 3.75 -7.00 5.54
C GLN A 24 4.76 -8.03 6.08
N ASN A 25 4.99 -9.09 5.33
CA ASN A 25 5.93 -10.14 5.72
C ASN A 25 7.37 -9.61 5.77
N LYS A 26 7.77 -8.77 4.81
CA LYS A 26 9.12 -8.23 4.74
C LYS A 26 9.41 -7.22 5.86
N TYR A 27 8.50 -6.27 6.11
CA TYR A 27 8.78 -5.12 6.97
C TYR A 27 8.14 -5.19 8.36
N THR A 28 7.04 -5.93 8.51
CA THR A 28 6.25 -5.92 9.75
C THR A 28 6.37 -7.21 10.55
N LEU A 29 6.60 -8.35 9.89
CA LEU A 29 6.56 -9.65 10.56
C LEU A 29 7.59 -9.77 11.69
N ARG A 30 8.83 -9.34 11.47
CA ARG A 30 9.88 -9.40 12.52
C ARG A 30 9.50 -8.63 13.76
N LYS A 31 9.02 -7.39 13.61
CA LYS A 31 8.56 -6.56 14.74
C LYS A 31 7.39 -7.21 15.46
N LYS A 32 6.46 -7.78 14.69
CA LYS A 32 5.27 -8.46 15.20
C LYS A 32 5.63 -9.69 16.06
N ILE A 33 6.60 -10.49 15.63
CA ILE A 33 7.10 -11.64 16.39
C ILE A 33 7.74 -11.19 17.70
N ILE A 34 8.61 -10.16 17.66
CA ILE A 34 9.27 -9.63 18.87
C ILE A 34 8.22 -9.14 19.87
N TYR A 35 7.23 -8.36 19.44
CA TYR A 35 6.16 -7.90 20.32
C TYR A 35 5.33 -9.08 20.90
N THR A 36 5.05 -10.09 20.06
CA THR A 36 4.34 -11.29 20.53
C THR A 36 5.10 -11.98 21.67
N VAL A 37 6.41 -12.17 21.52
CA VAL A 37 7.25 -12.79 22.57
C VAL A 37 7.25 -11.94 23.85
N VAL A 38 7.43 -10.62 23.73
CA VAL A 38 7.41 -9.72 24.89
C VAL A 38 6.08 -9.79 25.63
N TYR A 39 4.95 -9.69 24.92
CA TYR A 39 3.63 -9.77 25.56
C TYR A 39 3.33 -11.15 26.14
N LEU A 40 3.81 -12.23 25.55
CA LEU A 40 3.70 -13.57 26.13
C LEU A 40 4.44 -13.67 27.47
N ILE A 41 5.63 -13.09 27.58
CA ILE A 41 6.36 -13.03 28.84
C ILE A 41 5.54 -12.27 29.90
N VAL A 42 4.93 -11.13 29.53
CA VAL A 42 4.08 -10.36 30.46
C VAL A 42 2.85 -11.17 30.89
N VAL A 43 2.24 -11.92 29.98
CA VAL A 43 1.11 -12.82 30.31
C VAL A 43 1.55 -13.89 31.32
N VAL A 44 2.69 -14.55 31.10
CA VAL A 44 3.21 -15.58 32.01
C VAL A 44 3.48 -15.01 33.41
N LEU A 45 4.13 -13.83 33.49
CA LEU A 45 4.37 -13.15 34.77
C LEU A 45 3.08 -12.70 35.44
N GLY A 46 2.08 -12.24 34.68
CA GLY A 46 0.77 -11.86 35.21
C GLY A 46 0.01 -13.06 35.79
N VAL A 47 0.08 -14.23 35.10
CA VAL A 47 -0.50 -15.48 35.58
C VAL A 47 0.20 -15.95 36.86
N ASP A 48 1.53 -15.89 36.94
CA ASP A 48 2.28 -16.21 38.16
C ASP A 48 1.86 -15.33 39.38
N LEU A 49 1.67 -14.02 39.10
CA LEU A 49 1.14 -13.11 40.12
C LEU A 49 -0.27 -13.47 40.60
N ILE A 50 -1.16 -13.90 39.71
CA ILE A 50 -2.52 -14.33 40.05
C ILE A 50 -2.46 -15.59 40.93
N ILE A 51 -1.59 -16.54 40.61
CA ILE A 51 -1.43 -17.79 41.39
C ILE A 51 -0.91 -17.48 42.80
N LYS A 52 0.10 -16.59 42.90
CA LYS A 52 0.74 -16.25 44.18
C LYS A 52 -0.13 -15.36 45.06
N ASN A 53 -0.90 -14.47 44.44
CA ASN A 53 -1.74 -13.50 45.18
C ASN A 53 -3.09 -13.26 44.47
N PRO A 54 -4.03 -14.20 44.59
CA PRO A 54 -5.32 -14.15 43.88
C PRO A 54 -6.21 -12.96 44.26
N SER A 55 -5.95 -12.36 45.44
CA SER A 55 -6.71 -11.16 45.88
C SER A 55 -6.21 -9.85 45.25
N SER A 56 -5.06 -9.87 44.56
CA SER A 56 -4.51 -8.68 43.95
C SER A 56 -5.08 -8.48 42.56
N PRO A 57 -5.71 -7.33 42.22
CA PRO A 57 -6.24 -7.05 40.90
C PRO A 57 -5.14 -6.84 39.86
N MET A 58 -3.90 -6.58 40.28
CA MET A 58 -2.79 -6.20 39.41
C MET A 58 -2.43 -7.30 38.38
N GLY A 59 -2.44 -8.58 38.83
CA GLY A 59 -2.19 -9.71 37.92
C GLY A 59 -3.25 -9.86 36.84
N PHE A 60 -4.52 -9.68 37.17
CA PHE A 60 -5.62 -9.74 36.19
C PHE A 60 -5.57 -8.60 35.21
N ILE A 61 -5.29 -7.37 35.65
CA ILE A 61 -5.16 -6.19 34.79
C ILE A 61 -3.99 -6.35 33.84
N ALA A 62 -2.82 -6.73 34.34
CA ALA A 62 -1.63 -6.92 33.51
C ALA A 62 -1.82 -7.99 32.42
N THR A 63 -2.38 -9.15 32.82
CA THR A 63 -2.68 -10.26 31.89
C THR A 63 -3.73 -9.86 30.85
N GLY A 64 -4.82 -9.20 31.27
CA GLY A 64 -5.89 -8.76 30.36
C GLY A 64 -5.41 -7.73 29.36
N LEU A 65 -4.62 -6.73 29.79
CA LEU A 65 -4.05 -5.73 28.88
C LEU A 65 -3.06 -6.35 27.89
N ALA A 66 -2.17 -7.23 28.36
CA ALA A 66 -1.20 -7.90 27.49
C ALA A 66 -1.88 -8.76 26.41
N LEU A 67 -2.90 -9.53 26.78
CA LEU A 67 -3.70 -10.31 25.84
C LEU A 67 -4.47 -9.41 24.87
N GLY A 68 -5.08 -8.34 25.34
CA GLY A 68 -5.80 -7.37 24.50
C GLY A 68 -4.89 -6.74 23.45
N ILE A 69 -3.70 -6.28 23.83
CA ILE A 69 -2.72 -5.70 22.90
C ILE A 69 -2.21 -6.77 21.92
N LEU A 70 -1.96 -7.98 22.38
CA LEU A 70 -1.52 -9.08 21.54
C LEU A 70 -2.57 -9.40 20.46
N LEU A 71 -3.82 -9.56 20.82
CA LEU A 71 -4.93 -9.78 19.88
C LEU A 71 -5.07 -8.62 18.90
N PHE A 72 -5.03 -7.39 19.37
CA PHE A 72 -5.10 -6.20 18.52
C PHE A 72 -3.98 -6.15 17.48
N ASN A 73 -2.74 -6.47 17.87
CA ASN A 73 -1.59 -6.51 16.97
C ASN A 73 -1.74 -7.54 15.84
N TRP A 74 -2.47 -8.65 16.10
CA TRP A 74 -2.74 -9.67 15.08
C TRP A 74 -3.93 -9.34 14.18
N ILE A 75 -4.95 -8.71 14.72
CA ILE A 75 -6.19 -8.37 14.01
C ILE A 75 -6.00 -7.13 13.12
N LYS A 76 -5.28 -6.12 13.63
CA LYS A 76 -5.08 -4.83 12.92
C LYS A 76 -4.67 -4.97 11.44
N PRO A 77 -3.62 -5.74 11.05
CA PRO A 77 -3.22 -5.84 9.65
C PRO A 77 -4.29 -6.51 8.76
N VAL A 78 -5.08 -7.42 9.32
CA VAL A 78 -6.19 -8.06 8.58
C VAL A 78 -7.29 -7.04 8.29
N LEU A 79 -7.64 -6.20 9.28
CA LEU A 79 -8.63 -5.14 9.10
C LEU A 79 -8.16 -4.08 8.11
N VAL A 80 -6.89 -3.66 8.20
CA VAL A 80 -6.31 -2.69 7.27
C VAL A 80 -6.31 -3.25 5.85
N LYS A 81 -5.89 -4.51 5.67
CA LYS A 81 -5.95 -5.19 4.38
C LYS A 81 -7.36 -5.20 3.80
N LYS A 82 -8.35 -5.58 4.61
CA LYS A 82 -9.75 -5.64 4.16
C LYS A 82 -10.27 -4.26 3.71
N ARG A 83 -9.99 -3.21 4.48
CA ARG A 83 -10.36 -1.83 4.11
C ARG A 83 -9.68 -1.38 2.83
N LEU A 84 -8.35 -1.61 2.73
CA LEU A 84 -7.59 -1.26 1.52
C LEU A 84 -8.19 -1.91 0.28
N LEU A 85 -8.47 -3.22 0.34
CA LEU A 85 -9.05 -3.94 -0.79
C LEU A 85 -10.46 -3.47 -1.13
N GLN A 86 -11.25 -3.08 -0.14
CA GLN A 86 -12.58 -2.53 -0.33
C GLN A 86 -12.53 -1.18 -1.06
N THR A 87 -11.66 -0.26 -0.63
CA THR A 87 -11.45 1.03 -1.31
C THR A 87 -10.92 0.83 -2.72
N LEU A 88 -9.96 -0.09 -2.93
CA LEU A 88 -9.41 -0.36 -4.26
C LEU A 88 -10.41 -1.02 -5.20
N SER A 89 -11.36 -1.83 -4.70
CA SER A 89 -12.41 -2.41 -5.55
C SER A 89 -13.41 -1.37 -6.07
N GLU A 90 -13.49 -0.21 -5.41
CA GLU A 90 -14.31 0.93 -5.86
C GLU A 90 -13.57 1.80 -6.89
N LEU A 91 -12.22 1.73 -6.92
CA LEU A 91 -11.34 2.48 -7.84
C LEU A 91 -10.85 1.61 -9.02
N CYS A 92 -11.54 0.51 -9.33
CA CYS A 92 -11.15 -0.41 -10.41
C CYS A 92 -11.09 0.31 -11.76
N ASP A 93 -10.00 0.07 -12.50
CA ASP A 93 -9.65 0.44 -13.87
C ASP A 93 -8.62 1.57 -14.03
N GLU A 94 -7.80 1.80 -13.01
CA GLU A 94 -6.65 2.69 -13.16
C GLU A 94 -5.51 1.98 -13.90
N THR A 95 -5.01 2.62 -14.96
CA THR A 95 -3.80 2.20 -15.66
C THR A 95 -2.63 3.04 -15.20
N TYR A 96 -1.53 2.38 -14.90
CA TYR A 96 -0.30 3.02 -14.43
C TYR A 96 0.77 2.96 -15.51
N VAL A 97 1.52 4.05 -15.65
CA VAL A 97 2.74 4.08 -16.47
C VAL A 97 3.93 4.30 -15.55
N MET A 98 4.86 3.36 -15.55
CA MET A 98 6.11 3.48 -14.82
C MET A 98 7.25 3.70 -15.80
N SER A 99 7.96 4.82 -15.64
CA SER A 99 9.09 5.21 -16.46
C SER A 99 10.39 5.07 -15.67
N PHE A 100 11.36 4.40 -16.28
CA PHE A 100 12.65 4.08 -15.68
C PHE A 100 13.72 5.02 -16.25
N TYR A 101 14.44 5.66 -15.34
CA TYR A 101 15.58 6.52 -15.65
C TYR A 101 16.82 6.00 -14.90
N ASP A 102 17.97 6.50 -15.22
CA ASP A 102 19.21 6.09 -14.57
C ASP A 102 19.26 6.50 -13.09
N ASP A 103 18.64 7.63 -12.75
CA ASP A 103 18.68 8.27 -11.43
C ASP A 103 17.35 8.23 -10.66
N ARG A 104 16.24 7.86 -11.33
CA ARG A 104 14.90 7.94 -10.74
C ARG A 104 13.89 7.00 -11.39
N LEU A 105 12.81 6.77 -10.68
CA LEU A 105 11.59 6.14 -11.16
C LEU A 105 10.47 7.19 -11.19
N GLU A 106 9.64 7.16 -12.22
CA GLU A 106 8.48 8.03 -12.35
C GLU A 106 7.24 7.16 -12.54
N VAL A 107 6.20 7.44 -11.76
CA VAL A 107 4.92 6.73 -11.84
C VAL A 107 3.82 7.73 -12.14
N GLU A 108 3.07 7.49 -13.19
CA GLU A 108 1.92 8.27 -13.63
C GLU A 108 0.67 7.37 -13.59
N THR A 109 -0.44 7.91 -13.12
CA THR A 109 -1.75 7.25 -13.18
C THR A 109 -2.52 7.80 -14.38
N ILE A 110 -2.94 6.92 -15.29
CA ILE A 110 -3.82 7.28 -16.39
C ILE A 110 -5.25 6.95 -15.95
N ILE A 111 -6.05 7.96 -15.72
CA ILE A 111 -7.48 7.78 -15.45
C ILE A 111 -8.18 7.72 -16.80
N ASP A 112 -8.83 6.59 -17.11
CA ASP A 112 -9.61 6.47 -18.35
C ASP A 112 -10.88 7.33 -18.23
N LYS A 113 -10.91 8.45 -18.95
CA LYS A 113 -12.02 9.43 -18.96
C LYS A 113 -13.31 8.88 -19.59
N ASN A 114 -13.33 7.63 -20.06
CA ASN A 114 -14.47 7.00 -20.75
C ASN A 114 -15.37 6.14 -19.83
N ALA A 115 -14.99 5.92 -18.57
CA ALA A 115 -15.94 5.41 -17.59
C ALA A 115 -17.00 6.50 -17.38
N GLU A 116 -18.28 6.21 -17.57
CA GLU A 116 -19.41 7.11 -17.29
C GLU A 116 -19.29 7.59 -15.83
N THR A 117 -18.68 8.74 -15.66
CA THR A 117 -18.25 9.26 -14.37
C THR A 117 -19.43 9.92 -13.73
N GLU A 118 -19.96 9.35 -12.68
CA GLU A 118 -20.53 10.17 -11.60
C GLU A 118 -19.46 11.22 -11.28
N THR A 119 -19.78 12.48 -11.42
CA THR A 119 -18.82 13.58 -11.29
C THR A 119 -18.28 13.58 -9.86
N VAL A 120 -17.07 13.05 -9.68
CA VAL A 120 -16.40 13.02 -8.39
C VAL A 120 -15.51 14.26 -8.29
N ALA A 121 -15.85 15.18 -7.41
CA ALA A 121 -15.01 16.32 -7.12
C ALA A 121 -13.99 15.93 -6.04
N ILE A 122 -12.72 15.95 -6.39
CA ILE A 122 -11.62 15.76 -5.45
C ILE A 122 -11.18 17.13 -4.95
N THR A 123 -11.44 17.44 -3.70
CA THR A 123 -10.91 18.64 -3.04
C THR A 123 -9.87 18.27 -2.00
N SER A 124 -9.05 19.23 -1.59
CA SER A 124 -8.03 19.07 -0.54
C SER A 124 -8.56 18.53 0.80
N THR A 125 -9.88 18.50 0.97
CA THR A 125 -10.58 18.03 2.18
C THR A 125 -11.27 16.67 2.04
N GLY A 126 -11.32 16.05 0.85
CA GLY A 126 -11.92 14.73 0.64
C GLY A 126 -12.57 14.55 -0.74
N ILE A 127 -13.03 13.33 -0.97
CA ILE A 127 -13.73 12.91 -2.17
C ILE A 127 -15.23 13.02 -1.88
N TYR A 128 -15.97 13.81 -2.68
CA TYR A 128 -17.41 13.94 -2.57
C TYR A 128 -18.09 13.55 -3.88
N THR A 129 -19.11 12.72 -3.81
CA THR A 129 -20.01 12.42 -4.92
C THR A 129 -21.01 13.56 -5.07
N VAL A 130 -21.10 14.15 -6.25
CA VAL A 130 -22.03 15.26 -6.54
C VAL A 130 -23.24 14.68 -7.27
N GLU A 131 -24.44 14.84 -6.69
CA GLU A 131 -25.67 14.38 -7.34
C GLU A 131 -25.95 15.18 -8.63
N PRO A 132 -26.32 14.50 -9.74
CA PRO A 132 -26.65 15.17 -11.00
C PRO A 132 -27.80 16.18 -10.81
N GLY A 133 -27.58 17.45 -11.25
CA GLY A 133 -28.58 18.52 -11.17
C GLY A 133 -28.53 19.35 -9.88
N SER A 134 -27.58 19.12 -8.97
CA SER A 134 -27.40 19.91 -7.75
C SER A 134 -26.79 21.30 -8.01
N GLU A 135 -26.94 22.23 -7.06
CA GLU A 135 -26.28 23.56 -7.13
C GLU A 135 -24.74 23.42 -7.17
N ALA A 136 -24.22 22.40 -6.51
CA ALA A 136 -22.79 22.08 -6.53
C ALA A 136 -22.28 21.67 -7.92
N GLU A 137 -23.10 21.04 -8.75
CA GLU A 137 -22.76 20.74 -10.16
C GLU A 137 -22.69 22.04 -11.01
N LYS A 138 -23.51 23.04 -10.70
CA LYS A 138 -23.48 24.32 -11.40
C LYS A 138 -22.26 25.14 -11.01
N GLU A 139 -21.88 25.15 -9.73
CA GLU A 139 -20.66 25.81 -9.26
C GLU A 139 -19.39 25.15 -9.84
N LEU A 140 -19.39 23.85 -9.99
CA LEU A 140 -18.29 23.09 -10.64
C LEU A 140 -18.20 23.39 -12.15
N LYS A 141 -19.32 23.69 -12.82
CA LYS A 141 -19.33 24.08 -14.23
C LYS A 141 -18.92 25.54 -14.46
N GLU A 142 -19.25 26.44 -13.52
CA GLU A 142 -18.83 27.85 -13.58
C GLU A 142 -17.37 28.07 -13.14
N ASN A 143 -16.87 27.31 -12.20
CA ASN A 143 -15.47 27.28 -11.77
C ASN A 143 -14.96 25.85 -11.88
N PRO A 144 -14.56 25.41 -13.09
CA PRO A 144 -13.97 24.07 -13.20
C PRO A 144 -12.76 24.01 -12.26
N PRO A 145 -12.64 22.96 -11.44
CA PRO A 145 -11.44 22.76 -10.65
C PRO A 145 -10.26 22.84 -11.62
N VAL A 146 -9.24 23.61 -11.24
CA VAL A 146 -7.98 23.66 -12.00
C VAL A 146 -7.64 22.22 -12.30
N GLU A 147 -7.50 21.86 -13.58
CA GLU A 147 -7.07 20.51 -13.98
C GLU A 147 -5.83 20.23 -13.16
N GLU A 148 -5.98 19.44 -12.08
CA GLU A 148 -4.83 18.97 -11.33
C GLU A 148 -4.03 18.14 -12.34
N GLU A 149 -2.90 18.68 -12.73
CA GLU A 149 -1.90 17.96 -13.53
C GLU A 149 -1.79 16.58 -12.90
N ILE A 150 -2.04 15.53 -13.69
CA ILE A 150 -1.88 14.13 -13.29
C ILE A 150 -0.60 14.05 -12.47
N GLN A 151 -0.74 13.87 -11.16
CA GLN A 151 0.40 14.02 -10.25
C GLN A 151 1.38 12.90 -10.55
N LYS A 152 2.38 13.23 -11.32
CA LYS A 152 3.51 12.37 -11.61
C LYS A 152 4.34 12.23 -10.35
N SER A 153 4.34 11.05 -9.78
CA SER A 153 5.17 10.73 -8.62
C SER A 153 6.60 10.42 -9.08
N VAL A 154 7.56 11.19 -8.60
CA VAL A 154 8.98 11.04 -8.94
C VAL A 154 9.75 10.53 -7.71
N TYR A 155 10.45 9.41 -7.87
CA TYR A 155 11.24 8.77 -6.82
C TYR A 155 12.71 8.74 -7.25
N LYS A 156 13.53 9.62 -6.68
CA LYS A 156 14.98 9.62 -6.93
C LYS A 156 15.64 8.46 -6.20
N LEU A 157 16.40 7.64 -6.90
CA LEU A 157 17.05 6.45 -6.33
C LEU A 157 18.06 6.78 -5.23
N SER A 158 18.67 7.97 -5.26
CA SER A 158 19.62 8.43 -4.23
C SER A 158 18.96 8.82 -2.91
N GLU A 159 17.67 9.16 -2.92
CA GLU A 159 16.93 9.69 -1.78
C GLU A 159 15.83 8.72 -1.30
N THR A 160 15.51 7.69 -2.11
CA THR A 160 14.41 6.76 -1.88
C THR A 160 14.96 5.38 -1.54
N ASP A 161 14.52 4.78 -0.43
CA ASP A 161 14.79 3.37 -0.10
C ASP A 161 13.93 2.51 -1.06
N VAL A 162 14.56 2.03 -2.13
CA VAL A 162 13.90 1.21 -3.16
C VAL A 162 14.29 -0.25 -2.94
N CYS A 163 13.31 -1.14 -2.95
CA CYS A 163 13.53 -2.56 -2.90
C CYS A 163 12.62 -3.27 -3.88
N PHE A 164 13.21 -4.08 -4.73
CA PHE A 164 12.51 -4.93 -5.69
C PHE A 164 12.37 -6.36 -5.16
N THR A 165 11.26 -7.00 -5.50
CA THR A 165 11.01 -8.40 -5.18
C THR A 165 10.04 -8.98 -6.21
N GLU A 166 10.32 -10.18 -6.68
CA GLU A 166 9.44 -10.94 -7.58
C GLU A 166 8.84 -12.13 -6.84
N LYS A 167 7.54 -12.32 -6.96
CA LYS A 167 6.82 -13.47 -6.41
C LYS A 167 5.53 -13.73 -7.18
N ASN A 168 5.25 -14.99 -7.49
CA ASN A 168 3.99 -15.42 -8.14
C ASN A 168 3.65 -14.63 -9.41
N ASN A 169 4.63 -14.37 -10.27
CA ASN A 169 4.49 -13.56 -11.47
C ASN A 169 4.04 -12.10 -11.21
N ILE A 170 4.37 -11.58 -10.06
CA ILE A 170 4.15 -10.18 -9.70
C ILE A 170 5.50 -9.56 -9.35
N PHE A 171 5.84 -8.47 -10.02
CA PHE A 171 6.96 -7.61 -9.68
C PHE A 171 6.48 -6.57 -8.67
N MET A 172 7.15 -6.49 -7.54
CA MET A 172 6.81 -5.58 -6.44
C MET A 172 7.97 -4.62 -6.19
N VAL A 173 7.71 -3.33 -6.35
CA VAL A 173 8.65 -2.26 -6.04
C VAL A 173 8.20 -1.58 -4.77
N PHE A 174 8.98 -1.72 -3.70
CA PHE A 174 8.72 -1.07 -2.42
C PHE A 174 9.52 0.22 -2.35
N LEU A 175 8.84 1.32 -2.07
CA LEU A 175 9.39 2.67 -2.04
C LEU A 175 9.25 3.23 -0.62
N ASN A 176 10.39 3.62 0.00
CA ASN A 176 10.45 4.21 1.34
C ASN A 176 9.74 3.39 2.44
N ARG A 177 9.60 2.08 2.27
CA ARG A 177 8.85 1.19 3.17
C ARG A 177 7.40 1.64 3.44
N SER A 178 6.82 2.42 2.55
CA SER A 178 5.50 3.03 2.70
C SER A 178 4.62 2.82 1.47
N PHE A 179 5.21 2.80 0.28
CA PHE A 179 4.50 2.65 -0.98
C PHE A 179 4.85 1.32 -1.65
N ILE A 180 3.88 0.76 -2.34
CA ILE A 180 4.02 -0.50 -3.06
C ILE A 180 3.54 -0.26 -4.48
N GLN A 181 4.42 -0.46 -5.46
CA GLN A 181 4.04 -0.56 -6.85
C GLN A 181 3.96 -2.03 -7.23
N THR A 182 2.79 -2.45 -7.69
CA THR A 182 2.47 -3.83 -8.05
C THR A 182 2.39 -3.92 -9.56
N ILE A 183 3.34 -4.60 -10.17
CA ILE A 183 3.45 -4.73 -11.63
C ILE A 183 3.23 -6.19 -11.98
N PRO A 184 2.03 -6.57 -12.48
CA PRO A 184 1.78 -7.94 -12.88
C PRO A 184 2.56 -8.34 -14.13
N ALA A 185 3.23 -9.49 -14.10
CA ALA A 185 3.98 -9.98 -15.25
C ALA A 185 3.09 -10.22 -16.50
N ARG A 186 1.78 -10.46 -16.29
CA ARG A 186 0.81 -10.62 -17.38
C ARG A 186 0.65 -9.38 -18.26
N CYS A 187 0.96 -8.19 -17.74
CA CYS A 187 0.87 -6.93 -18.48
C CYS A 187 2.13 -6.64 -19.32
N LEU A 188 3.19 -7.41 -19.11
CA LEU A 188 4.50 -7.19 -19.71
C LEU A 188 4.85 -8.30 -20.69
N SER A 189 5.47 -7.92 -21.80
CA SER A 189 6.15 -8.87 -22.68
C SER A 189 7.36 -9.51 -21.98
N GLU A 190 7.86 -10.63 -22.49
CA GLU A 190 9.04 -11.29 -21.94
C GLU A 190 10.28 -10.36 -21.96
N GLU A 191 10.40 -9.52 -23.00
CA GLU A 191 11.46 -8.54 -23.13
C GLU A 191 11.39 -7.46 -22.05
N GLU A 192 10.20 -6.91 -21.80
CA GLU A 192 9.96 -5.93 -20.74
C GLU A 192 10.20 -6.51 -19.34
N GLN A 193 9.76 -7.75 -19.10
CA GLN A 193 10.06 -8.44 -17.85
C GLN A 193 11.56 -8.56 -17.60
N GLN A 194 12.33 -8.92 -18.66
CA GLN A 194 13.77 -9.02 -18.57
C GLN A 194 14.43 -7.65 -18.36
N GLN A 195 13.94 -6.60 -19.02
CA GLN A 195 14.42 -5.24 -18.82
C GLN A 195 14.21 -4.76 -17.38
N VAL A 196 13.03 -5.02 -16.79
CA VAL A 196 12.74 -4.69 -15.40
C VAL A 196 13.68 -5.41 -14.44
N ARG A 197 13.89 -6.74 -14.62
CA ARG A 197 14.83 -7.50 -13.78
C ARG A 197 16.24 -6.95 -13.88
N SER A 198 16.75 -6.80 -15.11
CA SER A 198 18.11 -6.30 -15.35
C SER A 198 18.33 -4.91 -14.76
N TYR A 199 17.34 -4.03 -14.85
CA TYR A 199 17.41 -2.70 -14.26
C TYR A 199 17.62 -2.74 -12.73
N PHE A 200 16.84 -3.54 -12.03
CA PHE A 200 16.94 -3.62 -10.56
C PHE A 200 18.17 -4.41 -10.11
N GLU A 201 18.61 -5.41 -10.87
CA GLU A 201 19.87 -6.14 -10.62
C GLU A 201 21.08 -5.22 -10.78
N GLU A 202 21.15 -4.45 -11.87
CA GLU A 202 22.26 -3.52 -12.15
C GLU A 202 22.40 -2.44 -11.08
N LYS A 203 21.26 -2.00 -10.51
CA LYS A 203 21.24 -1.01 -9.41
C LYS A 203 21.44 -1.65 -8.03
N GLY A 204 21.53 -2.98 -7.92
CA GLY A 204 21.67 -3.68 -6.64
C GLY A 204 20.46 -3.56 -5.72
N LEU A 205 19.26 -3.42 -6.29
CA LEU A 205 18.00 -3.19 -5.58
C LEU A 205 17.11 -4.44 -5.49
N TYR A 206 17.64 -5.58 -5.88
CA TYR A 206 16.96 -6.89 -5.92
C TYR A 206 16.87 -7.55 -4.53
#